data_03f85410db61246455015b1ab40ab949
#
_entry.id   03f85410db61246455015b1ab40ab949
#
_cell.length_a   1.000
_cell.length_b   1.000
_cell.length_c   1.000
_cell.angle_alpha   90.00
_cell.angle_beta   90.00
_cell.angle_gamma   90.00
#
_symmetry.space_group_name_H-M   'P 1'
#
loop_
_entity.id
_entity.type
_entity.pdbx_description
1 polymer ?
#
loop_
_entity_poly.entity_id
_entity_poly.type
_entity_poly.pdbx_seq_one_letter_code
_entity_poly.pdbx_strand_id
1 'polypeptide(L)'
;MSQNLGMKIKSFLIASLAAFSLTAGAQSLSPSTKWHWDKGTIVVDTPERPAGQKNVLGLKAPKLQTVRVGFVGLGMRGPWAVMRFCHIPGVEIVALCDYEEARAEKSQEYLRKEGLKPADIYSGAKGYEELCKRKDIDLVYIAADWNHHFPVAKMAMENGKHTAIEVPSAMNLEQCWSLIDLSEKTRQHCFILENCCYDYYEMNALAMAQDGVFGDIIRAEGAYIHCLEDFWNAYWQDPNDNDKDNLHWRMKYNMENRGDVYPTHGLGPVAQCLNIHRGDRFTTLVAMDTESFVGKDWVSKKSGKECKEFRNGDHTTTLMRTAKGKVVEIQHNVMTPQPYNRLFKLTGTKGYATKYPTEEFALSGDALKGTGAPQMDNLNAHGFMNKEQKEALVKKYYH
;
A
#
# COMPACT_ATOMS: atom_id res chain seq x y z
N MET A 1 11.48 56.69 11.52
CA MET A 1 10.93 56.21 10.24
C MET A 1 11.41 54.80 9.82
N SER A 2 12.30 54.14 10.55
CA SER A 2 12.87 52.84 10.14
C SER A 2 12.17 51.60 10.73
N GLN A 3 11.33 51.72 11.75
CA GLN A 3 10.68 50.57 12.37
C GLN A 3 9.38 50.09 11.68
N ASN A 4 8.75 50.95 10.88
CA ASN A 4 7.53 50.56 10.15
C ASN A 4 7.74 49.85 8.82
N LEU A 5 8.96 49.88 8.26
CA LEU A 5 9.28 49.21 6.99
C LEU A 5 9.55 47.72 7.19
N GLY A 6 10.15 47.34 8.33
CA GLY A 6 10.45 45.93 8.65
C GLY A 6 9.21 45.10 8.95
N MET A 7 8.16 45.69 9.50
CA MET A 7 6.93 44.99 9.83
C MET A 7 6.05 44.75 8.60
N LYS A 8 6.06 45.65 7.64
CA LYS A 8 5.33 45.47 6.36
C LYS A 8 5.98 44.41 5.45
N ILE A 9 7.32 44.31 5.48
CA ILE A 9 8.02 43.28 4.69
C ILE A 9 7.79 41.88 5.27
N LYS A 10 7.77 41.72 6.62
CA LYS A 10 7.45 40.42 7.27
C LYS A 10 6.02 40.01 7.03
N SER A 11 5.06 40.92 7.07
CA SER A 11 3.65 40.62 6.79
C SER A 11 3.42 40.26 5.31
N PHE A 12 4.16 40.87 4.39
CA PHE A 12 4.05 40.55 2.95
C PHE A 12 4.70 39.22 2.59
N LEU A 13 5.81 38.86 3.23
CA LEU A 13 6.45 37.54 3.06
C LEU A 13 5.60 36.41 3.66
N ILE A 14 4.97 36.62 4.80
CA ILE A 14 4.08 35.62 5.43
C ILE A 14 2.80 35.45 4.60
N ALA A 15 2.24 36.52 4.05
CA ALA A 15 1.08 36.46 3.16
C ALA A 15 1.39 35.80 1.80
N SER A 16 2.57 36.03 1.24
CA SER A 16 2.97 35.38 -0.01
C SER A 16 3.37 33.91 0.16
N LEU A 17 3.97 33.51 1.29
CA LEU A 17 4.21 32.10 1.62
C LEU A 17 2.88 31.35 1.89
N ALA A 18 1.94 31.98 2.58
CA ALA A 18 0.61 31.40 2.79
C ALA A 18 -0.20 31.25 1.48
N ALA A 19 -0.08 32.22 0.55
CA ALA A 19 -0.74 32.14 -0.75
C ALA A 19 -0.11 31.09 -1.68
N PHE A 20 1.21 30.87 -1.61
CA PHE A 20 1.88 29.81 -2.39
C PHE A 20 1.60 28.40 -1.87
N SER A 21 1.42 28.24 -0.55
CA SER A 21 1.04 26.94 0.05
C SER A 21 -0.43 26.58 -0.21
N LEU A 22 -1.30 27.57 -0.38
CA LEU A 22 -2.74 27.39 -0.67
C LEU A 22 -3.00 26.72 -2.03
N THR A 23 -2.19 27.00 -3.05
CA THR A 23 -2.41 26.45 -4.39
C THR A 23 -1.86 25.03 -4.56
N ALA A 24 -0.78 24.67 -3.89
CA ALA A 24 -0.18 23.34 -4.00
C ALA A 24 -0.95 22.26 -3.19
N GLY A 25 -1.50 22.63 -2.03
CA GLY A 25 -2.27 21.69 -1.20
C GLY A 25 -3.69 21.42 -1.71
N ALA A 26 -4.31 22.40 -2.38
CA ALA A 26 -5.70 22.27 -2.86
C ALA A 26 -5.84 21.36 -4.10
N GLN A 27 -4.77 21.16 -4.85
CA GLN A 27 -4.81 20.36 -6.09
C GLN A 27 -4.75 18.85 -5.88
N SER A 28 -4.36 18.39 -4.69
CA SER A 28 -4.22 16.95 -4.39
C SER A 28 -5.42 16.33 -3.68
N LEU A 29 -6.36 17.15 -3.19
CA LEU A 29 -7.55 16.65 -2.50
C LEU A 29 -8.69 16.42 -3.50
N SER A 30 -9.40 15.29 -3.36
CA SER A 30 -10.62 15.05 -4.12
C SER A 30 -11.60 16.23 -3.97
N PRO A 31 -12.28 16.68 -5.04
CA PRO A 31 -13.26 17.75 -4.95
C PRO A 31 -14.37 17.52 -3.92
N SER A 32 -14.68 16.26 -3.59
CA SER A 32 -15.65 15.86 -2.58
C SER A 32 -15.10 15.87 -1.15
N THR A 33 -13.76 15.90 -0.99
CA THR A 33 -13.11 15.88 0.33
C THR A 33 -13.27 17.24 1.00
N LYS A 34 -13.95 17.28 2.16
CA LYS A 34 -14.06 18.48 2.98
C LYS A 34 -12.76 18.69 3.76
N TRP A 35 -12.30 19.93 3.78
CA TRP A 35 -11.12 20.32 4.54
C TRP A 35 -11.18 21.78 4.92
N HIS A 36 -10.43 22.16 5.92
CA HIS A 36 -10.32 23.55 6.39
C HIS A 36 -8.92 23.81 6.96
N TRP A 37 -8.61 25.11 7.15
CA TRP A 37 -7.39 25.52 7.83
C TRP A 37 -7.62 25.63 9.33
N ASP A 38 -6.76 25.02 10.13
CA ASP A 38 -6.66 25.23 11.58
C ASP A 38 -5.22 25.53 11.96
N LYS A 39 -4.97 26.73 12.48
CA LYS A 39 -3.65 27.18 12.98
C LYS A 39 -2.48 26.90 12.03
N GLY A 40 -2.67 27.12 10.73
CA GLY A 40 -1.64 26.90 9.73
C GLY A 40 -1.47 25.46 9.26
N THR A 41 -2.39 24.58 9.62
CA THR A 41 -2.44 23.19 9.18
C THR A 41 -3.70 22.94 8.36
N ILE A 42 -3.60 22.18 7.28
CA ILE A 42 -4.77 21.67 6.56
C ILE A 42 -5.35 20.52 7.37
N VAL A 43 -6.60 20.65 7.77
CA VAL A 43 -7.36 19.60 8.45
C VAL A 43 -8.33 18.98 7.44
N VAL A 44 -8.24 17.68 7.26
CA VAL A 44 -9.17 16.91 6.40
C VAL A 44 -10.28 16.36 7.29
N ASP A 45 -11.53 16.70 6.96
CA ASP A 45 -12.67 16.26 7.74
C ASP A 45 -12.87 14.75 7.62
N THR A 46 -12.99 14.08 8.74
CA THR A 46 -13.35 12.66 8.78
C THR A 46 -14.86 12.53 8.58
N PRO A 47 -15.34 11.79 7.58
CA PRO A 47 -16.77 11.59 7.40
C PRO A 47 -17.38 10.86 8.62
N GLU A 48 -18.59 11.25 8.98
CA GLU A 48 -19.33 10.57 10.03
C GLU A 48 -19.81 9.19 9.53
N ARG A 49 -19.74 8.19 10.42
CA ARG A 49 -20.31 6.88 10.10
C ARG A 49 -21.83 7.00 9.96
N PRO A 50 -22.43 6.46 8.89
CA PRO A 50 -23.87 6.45 8.72
C PRO A 50 -24.61 5.82 9.92
N ALA A 51 -25.76 6.38 10.29
CA ALA A 51 -26.55 5.90 11.43
C ALA A 51 -26.91 4.41 11.27
N GLY A 52 -26.68 3.64 12.33
CA GLY A 52 -26.93 2.19 12.33
C GLY A 52 -25.85 1.32 11.65
N GLN A 53 -24.88 1.91 11.00
CA GLN A 53 -23.77 1.19 10.38
C GLN A 53 -22.76 0.74 11.44
N LYS A 54 -22.41 -0.55 11.45
CA LYS A 54 -21.49 -1.15 12.42
C LYS A 54 -20.12 -1.32 11.78
N ASN A 55 -19.05 -1.02 12.54
CA ASN A 55 -17.68 -1.29 12.07
C ASN A 55 -17.47 -2.78 11.75
N VAL A 56 -16.41 -3.06 11.02
CA VAL A 56 -16.02 -4.42 10.59
C VAL A 56 -14.88 -5.01 11.43
N LEU A 57 -14.52 -4.38 12.56
CA LEU A 57 -13.56 -4.96 13.48
C LEU A 57 -14.11 -6.28 14.03
N GLY A 58 -13.33 -7.35 13.85
CA GLY A 58 -13.77 -8.70 14.25
C GLY A 58 -14.89 -9.30 13.39
N LEU A 59 -15.17 -8.73 12.21
CA LEU A 59 -16.09 -9.35 11.25
C LEU A 59 -15.64 -10.78 10.95
N LYS A 60 -16.58 -11.73 11.05
CA LYS A 60 -16.35 -13.14 10.71
C LYS A 60 -17.32 -13.55 9.60
N ALA A 61 -16.81 -14.25 8.60
CA ALA A 61 -17.64 -14.96 7.63
C ALA A 61 -18.00 -16.35 8.14
N PRO A 62 -19.14 -16.92 7.72
CA PRO A 62 -19.44 -18.31 7.96
C PRO A 62 -18.33 -19.23 7.39
N LYS A 63 -18.03 -20.32 8.08
CA LYS A 63 -17.07 -21.29 7.56
C LYS A 63 -17.65 -21.97 6.32
N LEU A 64 -16.95 -21.85 5.20
CA LEU A 64 -17.26 -22.56 3.97
C LEU A 64 -16.39 -23.82 3.85
N GLN A 65 -16.94 -24.88 3.29
CA GLN A 65 -16.18 -26.08 2.95
C GLN A 65 -15.27 -25.80 1.74
N THR A 66 -15.79 -25.04 0.79
CA THR A 66 -15.08 -24.59 -0.41
C THR A 66 -15.33 -23.10 -0.61
N VAL A 67 -14.27 -22.33 -0.82
CA VAL A 67 -14.32 -20.91 -1.19
C VAL A 67 -14.21 -20.83 -2.71
N ARG A 68 -15.26 -20.33 -3.36
CA ARG A 68 -15.31 -20.17 -4.82
C ARG A 68 -14.81 -18.78 -5.20
N VAL A 69 -13.76 -18.74 -6.02
CA VAL A 69 -13.03 -17.51 -6.33
C VAL A 69 -13.19 -17.12 -7.79
N GLY A 70 -13.51 -15.84 -8.03
CA GLY A 70 -13.42 -15.20 -9.32
C GLY A 70 -12.21 -14.25 -9.34
N PHE A 71 -11.46 -14.27 -10.43
CA PHE A 71 -10.29 -13.39 -10.64
C PHE A 71 -10.63 -12.30 -11.64
N VAL A 72 -10.26 -11.06 -11.34
CA VAL A 72 -10.39 -9.90 -12.23
C VAL A 72 -9.03 -9.22 -12.39
N GLY A 73 -8.55 -9.16 -13.63
CA GLY A 73 -7.21 -8.68 -13.99
C GLY A 73 -6.18 -9.80 -14.04
N LEU A 74 -5.83 -10.19 -15.26
CA LEU A 74 -4.94 -11.32 -15.57
C LEU A 74 -3.73 -10.88 -16.41
N GLY A 75 -3.28 -9.65 -16.17
CA GLY A 75 -2.08 -9.10 -16.76
C GLY A 75 -0.80 -9.66 -16.12
N MET A 76 -0.19 -8.90 -15.23
CA MET A 76 1.09 -9.27 -14.61
C MET A 76 0.92 -10.09 -13.32
N ARG A 77 0.15 -9.60 -12.35
CA ARG A 77 0.00 -10.22 -11.01
C ARG A 77 -1.05 -11.34 -10.98
N GLY A 78 -2.15 -11.15 -11.70
CA GLY A 78 -3.27 -12.09 -11.71
C GLY A 78 -2.89 -13.54 -12.05
N PRO A 79 -2.13 -13.82 -13.12
CA PRO A 79 -1.73 -15.18 -13.48
C PRO A 79 -0.94 -15.88 -12.37
N TRP A 80 -0.05 -15.15 -11.68
CA TRP A 80 0.70 -15.69 -10.54
C TRP A 80 -0.20 -16.04 -9.35
N ALA A 81 -1.25 -15.23 -9.14
CA ALA A 81 -2.24 -15.52 -8.11
C ALA A 81 -3.06 -16.75 -8.48
N VAL A 82 -3.57 -16.84 -9.71
CA VAL A 82 -4.29 -18.03 -10.21
C VAL A 82 -3.45 -19.29 -10.00
N MET A 83 -2.19 -19.27 -10.42
CA MET A 83 -1.28 -20.40 -10.24
C MET A 83 -1.17 -20.83 -8.76
N ARG A 84 -0.98 -19.89 -7.83
CA ARG A 84 -0.89 -20.19 -6.39
C ARG A 84 -2.21 -20.73 -5.83
N PHE A 85 -3.33 -20.18 -6.27
CA PHE A 85 -4.66 -20.57 -5.79
C PHE A 85 -5.05 -21.99 -6.23
N CYS A 86 -4.49 -22.51 -7.32
CA CYS A 86 -4.66 -23.90 -7.73
C CYS A 86 -4.19 -24.89 -6.65
N HIS A 87 -3.29 -24.49 -5.75
CA HIS A 87 -2.71 -25.33 -4.71
C HIS A 87 -3.26 -25.08 -3.30
N ILE A 88 -4.26 -24.19 -3.15
CA ILE A 88 -4.85 -23.89 -1.83
C ILE A 88 -5.99 -24.87 -1.55
N PRO A 89 -5.88 -25.73 -0.52
CA PRO A 89 -6.97 -26.65 -0.16
C PRO A 89 -8.25 -25.91 0.17
N GLY A 90 -9.38 -26.40 -0.32
CA GLY A 90 -10.69 -25.80 -0.07
C GLY A 90 -10.98 -24.55 -0.89
N VAL A 91 -10.22 -24.29 -1.94
CA VAL A 91 -10.47 -23.25 -2.93
C VAL A 91 -10.86 -23.85 -4.28
N GLU A 92 -11.84 -23.27 -4.95
CA GLU A 92 -12.23 -23.57 -6.32
C GLU A 92 -12.23 -22.27 -7.13
N ILE A 93 -11.46 -22.24 -8.23
CA ILE A 93 -11.45 -21.11 -9.16
C ILE A 93 -12.59 -21.31 -10.15
N VAL A 94 -13.60 -20.45 -10.11
CA VAL A 94 -14.83 -20.62 -10.89
C VAL A 94 -15.01 -19.58 -12.00
N ALA A 95 -14.23 -18.51 -11.99
CA ALA A 95 -14.30 -17.46 -13.00
C ALA A 95 -12.94 -16.74 -13.19
N LEU A 96 -12.61 -16.45 -14.44
CA LEU A 96 -11.44 -15.71 -14.87
C LEU A 96 -11.88 -14.54 -15.75
N CYS A 97 -11.46 -13.32 -15.43
CA CYS A 97 -11.85 -12.11 -16.15
C CYS A 97 -10.64 -11.22 -16.44
N ASP A 98 -10.50 -10.83 -17.69
CA ASP A 98 -9.60 -9.74 -18.11
C ASP A 98 -10.24 -8.93 -19.22
N TYR A 99 -9.78 -7.70 -19.44
CA TYR A 99 -10.21 -6.93 -20.61
C TYR A 99 -9.93 -7.69 -21.90
N GLU A 100 -8.75 -8.33 -21.99
CA GLU A 100 -8.37 -9.20 -23.09
C GLU A 100 -8.66 -10.67 -22.78
N GLU A 101 -9.54 -11.28 -23.55
CA GLU A 101 -9.94 -12.68 -23.40
C GLU A 101 -8.72 -13.63 -23.44
N ALA A 102 -7.76 -13.36 -24.31
CA ALA A 102 -6.54 -14.17 -24.44
C ALA A 102 -5.73 -14.30 -23.14
N ARG A 103 -5.79 -13.32 -22.24
CA ARG A 103 -5.15 -13.39 -20.91
C ARG A 103 -5.89 -14.34 -19.96
N ALA A 104 -7.21 -14.34 -20.02
CA ALA A 104 -8.04 -15.27 -19.26
C ALA A 104 -7.83 -16.72 -19.75
N GLU A 105 -7.81 -16.92 -21.08
CA GLU A 105 -7.50 -18.19 -21.70
C GLU A 105 -6.12 -18.72 -21.31
N LYS A 106 -5.11 -17.86 -21.33
CA LYS A 106 -3.75 -18.22 -20.87
C LYS A 106 -3.73 -18.63 -19.39
N SER A 107 -4.50 -17.96 -18.57
CA SER A 107 -4.58 -18.28 -17.13
C SER A 107 -5.34 -19.59 -16.88
N GLN A 108 -6.28 -19.96 -17.76
CA GLN A 108 -6.97 -21.25 -17.74
C GLN A 108 -6.01 -22.45 -17.88
N GLU A 109 -4.85 -22.25 -18.49
CA GLU A 109 -3.84 -23.29 -18.63
C GLU A 109 -3.27 -23.79 -17.31
N TYR A 110 -3.24 -22.92 -16.26
CA TYR A 110 -2.81 -23.33 -14.92
C TYR A 110 -3.79 -24.35 -14.34
N LEU A 111 -5.10 -24.10 -14.48
CA LEU A 111 -6.13 -25.04 -14.01
C LEU A 111 -6.02 -26.37 -14.75
N ARG A 112 -5.84 -26.33 -16.08
CA ARG A 112 -5.67 -27.55 -16.90
C ARG A 112 -4.46 -28.37 -16.48
N LYS A 113 -3.32 -27.73 -16.21
CA LYS A 113 -2.08 -28.41 -15.79
C LYS A 113 -2.24 -29.14 -14.45
N GLU A 114 -3.03 -28.56 -13.56
CA GLU A 114 -3.30 -29.15 -12.24
C GLU A 114 -4.52 -30.11 -12.25
N GLY A 115 -5.12 -30.38 -13.42
CA GLY A 115 -6.28 -31.26 -13.55
C GLY A 115 -7.55 -30.72 -12.88
N LEU A 116 -7.63 -29.41 -12.67
CA LEU A 116 -8.77 -28.74 -12.06
C LEU A 116 -9.88 -28.48 -13.09
N LYS A 117 -11.10 -28.26 -12.60
CA LYS A 117 -12.22 -27.87 -13.46
C LYS A 117 -11.92 -26.56 -14.18
N PRO A 118 -12.34 -26.41 -15.45
CA PRO A 118 -12.23 -25.12 -16.12
C PRO A 118 -13.11 -24.07 -15.43
N ALA A 119 -12.60 -22.85 -15.36
CA ALA A 119 -13.35 -21.68 -14.91
C ALA A 119 -14.07 -21.03 -16.11
N ASP A 120 -15.17 -20.35 -15.86
CA ASP A 120 -15.84 -19.55 -16.90
C ASP A 120 -15.02 -18.30 -17.20
N ILE A 121 -14.97 -17.92 -18.48
CA ILE A 121 -14.18 -16.78 -18.95
C ILE A 121 -15.11 -15.60 -19.20
N TYR A 122 -14.68 -14.43 -18.73
CA TYR A 122 -15.31 -13.13 -18.95
C TYR A 122 -14.28 -12.18 -19.55
N SER A 123 -14.72 -11.34 -20.52
CA SER A 123 -13.80 -10.43 -21.19
C SER A 123 -14.46 -9.08 -21.51
N GLY A 124 -13.61 -8.12 -21.91
CA GLY A 124 -14.04 -6.77 -22.29
C GLY A 124 -14.39 -5.86 -21.11
N ALA A 125 -14.78 -4.64 -21.42
CA ALA A 125 -14.99 -3.56 -20.45
C ALA A 125 -16.05 -3.85 -19.37
N LYS A 126 -16.98 -4.77 -19.62
CA LYS A 126 -18.08 -5.15 -18.71
C LYS A 126 -17.96 -6.56 -18.16
N GLY A 127 -16.92 -7.30 -18.51
CA GLY A 127 -16.75 -8.69 -18.07
C GLY A 127 -16.77 -8.85 -16.55
N TYR A 128 -16.14 -7.94 -15.83
CA TYR A 128 -16.14 -7.97 -14.36
C TYR A 128 -17.54 -7.73 -13.75
N GLU A 129 -18.42 -6.94 -14.43
CA GLU A 129 -19.78 -6.71 -13.95
C GLU A 129 -20.59 -8.00 -13.97
N GLU A 130 -20.45 -8.79 -15.04
CA GLU A 130 -21.13 -10.08 -15.18
C GLU A 130 -20.59 -11.09 -14.18
N LEU A 131 -19.27 -11.18 -14.02
CA LEU A 131 -18.62 -12.01 -13.01
C LEU A 131 -19.14 -11.67 -11.60
N CYS A 132 -19.20 -10.40 -11.23
CA CYS A 132 -19.65 -9.97 -9.91
C CYS A 132 -21.13 -10.27 -9.63
N LYS A 133 -21.98 -10.43 -10.65
CA LYS A 133 -23.41 -10.78 -10.48
C LYS A 133 -23.66 -12.27 -10.24
N ARG A 134 -22.68 -13.14 -10.47
CA ARG A 134 -22.82 -14.59 -10.23
C ARG A 134 -23.14 -14.88 -8.77
N LYS A 135 -23.93 -15.93 -8.50
CA LYS A 135 -24.31 -16.34 -7.14
C LYS A 135 -23.39 -17.42 -6.55
N ASP A 136 -22.56 -18.00 -7.38
CA ASP A 136 -21.64 -19.09 -7.03
C ASP A 136 -20.19 -18.58 -6.84
N ILE A 137 -19.99 -17.30 -6.60
CA ILE A 137 -18.70 -16.71 -6.22
C ILE A 137 -18.80 -16.18 -4.80
N ASP A 138 -17.83 -16.55 -3.97
CA ASP A 138 -17.73 -16.12 -2.57
C ASP A 138 -16.71 -14.99 -2.41
N LEU A 139 -15.61 -15.03 -3.18
CA LEU A 139 -14.50 -14.09 -3.14
C LEU A 139 -14.13 -13.62 -4.55
N VAL A 140 -13.94 -12.32 -4.72
CA VAL A 140 -13.33 -11.73 -5.93
C VAL A 140 -11.92 -11.29 -5.63
N TYR A 141 -10.94 -11.89 -6.33
CA TYR A 141 -9.54 -11.47 -6.33
C TYR A 141 -9.32 -10.41 -7.42
N ILE A 142 -8.83 -9.25 -7.04
CA ILE A 142 -8.75 -8.08 -7.92
C ILE A 142 -7.28 -7.70 -8.13
N ALA A 143 -6.79 -7.89 -9.37
CA ALA A 143 -5.43 -7.54 -9.82
C ALA A 143 -5.45 -6.78 -11.16
N ALA A 144 -6.51 -6.02 -11.40
CA ALA A 144 -6.67 -5.14 -12.54
C ALA A 144 -5.69 -3.94 -12.49
N ASP A 145 -5.78 -3.00 -13.41
CA ASP A 145 -5.12 -1.71 -13.26
C ASP A 145 -5.70 -0.92 -12.08
N TRP A 146 -4.96 0.06 -11.59
CA TRP A 146 -5.33 0.80 -10.37
C TRP A 146 -6.69 1.51 -10.45
N ASN A 147 -7.08 1.96 -11.65
CA ASN A 147 -8.37 2.66 -11.82
C ASN A 147 -9.56 1.70 -11.66
N HIS A 148 -9.36 0.40 -11.90
CA HIS A 148 -10.40 -0.62 -11.80
C HIS A 148 -10.47 -1.31 -10.43
N HIS A 149 -9.47 -1.14 -9.54
CA HIS A 149 -9.50 -1.77 -8.21
C HIS A 149 -10.77 -1.42 -7.44
N PHE A 150 -11.06 -0.13 -7.27
CA PHE A 150 -12.24 0.33 -6.55
C PHE A 150 -13.57 -0.02 -7.23
N PRO A 151 -13.79 0.24 -8.54
CA PRO A 151 -15.04 -0.12 -9.21
C PRO A 151 -15.38 -1.61 -9.11
N VAL A 152 -14.41 -2.49 -9.30
CA VAL A 152 -14.60 -3.95 -9.18
C VAL A 152 -14.93 -4.33 -7.74
N ALA A 153 -14.20 -3.81 -6.76
CA ALA A 153 -14.46 -4.08 -5.34
C ALA A 153 -15.84 -3.62 -4.91
N LYS A 154 -16.25 -2.43 -5.34
CA LYS A 154 -17.61 -1.90 -5.11
C LYS A 154 -18.66 -2.85 -5.66
N MET A 155 -18.56 -3.19 -6.93
CA MET A 155 -19.50 -4.09 -7.60
C MET A 155 -19.57 -5.46 -6.92
N ALA A 156 -18.43 -6.04 -6.54
CA ALA A 156 -18.36 -7.32 -5.86
C ALA A 156 -19.05 -7.28 -4.49
N MET A 157 -18.73 -6.29 -3.64
CA MET A 157 -19.33 -6.17 -2.31
C MET A 157 -20.84 -5.88 -2.37
N GLU A 158 -21.30 -5.02 -3.29
CA GLU A 158 -22.72 -4.75 -3.51
C GLU A 158 -23.50 -5.99 -3.97
N ASN A 159 -22.81 -6.96 -4.58
CA ASN A 159 -23.38 -8.25 -4.96
C ASN A 159 -23.09 -9.37 -3.94
N GLY A 160 -22.70 -9.01 -2.70
CA GLY A 160 -22.55 -9.95 -1.58
C GLY A 160 -21.28 -10.79 -1.63
N LYS A 161 -20.22 -10.32 -2.24
CA LYS A 161 -18.93 -11.03 -2.33
C LYS A 161 -17.87 -10.38 -1.46
N HIS A 162 -17.04 -11.21 -0.84
CA HIS A 162 -15.78 -10.73 -0.25
C HIS A 162 -14.82 -10.26 -1.34
N THR A 163 -13.91 -9.35 -1.00
CA THR A 163 -12.92 -8.83 -1.94
C THR A 163 -11.51 -8.91 -1.37
N ALA A 164 -10.58 -9.31 -2.22
CA ALA A 164 -9.15 -9.28 -1.99
C ALA A 164 -8.51 -8.44 -3.11
N ILE A 165 -7.96 -7.29 -2.75
CA ILE A 165 -7.56 -6.26 -3.72
C ILE A 165 -6.04 -6.10 -3.69
N GLU A 166 -5.40 -6.24 -4.85
CA GLU A 166 -3.98 -5.92 -5.02
C GLU A 166 -3.72 -4.42 -4.73
N VAL A 167 -2.50 -4.10 -4.43
CA VAL A 167 -2.08 -2.76 -4.06
C VAL A 167 -1.94 -1.83 -5.27
N PRO A 168 -2.36 -0.56 -5.11
CA PRO A 168 -3.12 0.06 -4.03
C PRO A 168 -4.62 -0.24 -4.15
N SER A 169 -5.33 -0.39 -3.05
CA SER A 169 -6.76 -0.71 -3.09
C SER A 169 -7.65 0.48 -3.49
N ALA A 170 -7.14 1.69 -3.35
CA ALA A 170 -7.84 2.95 -3.64
C ALA A 170 -6.85 4.02 -4.11
N MET A 171 -7.33 4.97 -4.90
CA MET A 171 -6.53 6.01 -5.54
C MET A 171 -6.76 7.41 -4.96
N ASN A 172 -7.76 7.59 -4.13
CA ASN A 172 -8.08 8.84 -3.47
C ASN A 172 -8.84 8.61 -2.16
N LEU A 173 -8.99 9.67 -1.35
CA LEU A 173 -9.63 9.59 -0.03
C LEU A 173 -11.09 9.15 -0.10
N GLU A 174 -11.84 9.57 -1.12
CA GLU A 174 -13.24 9.17 -1.32
C GLU A 174 -13.37 7.66 -1.51
N GLN A 175 -12.51 7.07 -2.34
CA GLN A 175 -12.47 5.63 -2.54
C GLN A 175 -12.06 4.89 -1.26
N CYS A 176 -11.11 5.41 -0.49
CA CYS A 176 -10.71 4.84 0.80
C CYS A 176 -11.90 4.76 1.77
N TRP A 177 -12.63 5.85 1.94
CA TRP A 177 -13.82 5.88 2.80
C TRP A 177 -14.93 4.98 2.25
N SER A 178 -15.17 5.01 0.94
CA SER A 178 -16.20 4.19 0.30
C SER A 178 -15.95 2.69 0.46
N LEU A 179 -14.71 2.21 0.41
CA LEU A 179 -14.39 0.80 0.66
C LEU A 179 -14.75 0.38 2.09
N ILE A 180 -14.47 1.25 3.07
CA ILE A 180 -14.85 1.00 4.46
C ILE A 180 -16.37 0.97 4.62
N ASP A 181 -17.06 1.98 4.10
CA ASP A 181 -18.52 2.09 4.16
C ASP A 181 -19.21 0.92 3.47
N LEU A 182 -18.73 0.51 2.30
CA LEU A 182 -19.25 -0.65 1.59
C LEU A 182 -19.08 -1.93 2.40
N SER A 183 -17.88 -2.17 2.98
CA SER A 183 -17.62 -3.32 3.83
C SER A 183 -18.53 -3.32 5.07
N GLU A 184 -18.69 -2.16 5.73
CA GLU A 184 -19.59 -2.01 6.88
C GLU A 184 -21.06 -2.23 6.53
N LYS A 185 -21.53 -1.68 5.41
CA LYS A 185 -22.92 -1.79 4.91
C LYS A 185 -23.26 -3.21 4.45
N THR A 186 -22.38 -3.82 3.65
CA THR A 186 -22.65 -5.13 3.03
C THR A 186 -22.23 -6.30 3.92
N ARG A 187 -21.48 -6.04 4.99
CA ARG A 187 -20.85 -7.06 5.85
C ARG A 187 -19.98 -8.04 5.09
N GLN A 188 -19.32 -7.56 4.01
CA GLN A 188 -18.34 -8.32 3.26
C GLN A 188 -16.92 -7.91 3.68
N HIS A 189 -16.02 -8.88 3.73
CA HIS A 189 -14.61 -8.59 3.92
C HIS A 189 -14.08 -7.81 2.71
N CYS A 190 -13.36 -6.72 2.99
CA CYS A 190 -12.62 -5.96 2.01
C CYS A 190 -11.19 -5.83 2.53
N PHE A 191 -10.24 -6.53 1.94
CA PHE A 191 -8.86 -6.50 2.41
C PHE A 191 -7.86 -6.26 1.27
N ILE A 192 -6.83 -5.51 1.61
CA ILE A 192 -5.71 -5.24 0.73
C ILE A 192 -4.70 -6.38 0.79
N LEU A 193 -4.21 -6.80 -0.36
CA LEU A 193 -3.21 -7.86 -0.51
C LEU A 193 -1.79 -7.27 -0.42
N GLU A 194 -1.49 -6.61 0.69
CA GLU A 194 -0.16 -6.06 0.94
C GLU A 194 0.82 -7.17 1.29
N ASN A 195 1.54 -7.67 0.28
CA ASN A 195 2.41 -8.83 0.41
C ASN A 195 3.59 -8.62 1.38
N CYS A 196 4.09 -7.39 1.52
CA CYS A 196 5.22 -7.12 2.41
C CYS A 196 4.87 -7.34 3.90
N CYS A 197 3.58 -7.33 4.27
CA CYS A 197 3.15 -7.71 5.61
C CYS A 197 3.38 -9.19 5.93
N TYR A 198 3.55 -10.03 4.91
CA TYR A 198 3.64 -11.49 5.02
C TYR A 198 5.03 -12.03 4.71
N ASP A 199 6.00 -11.15 4.52
CA ASP A 199 7.39 -11.55 4.43
C ASP A 199 7.86 -12.08 5.79
N TYR A 200 8.73 -13.07 5.75
CA TYR A 200 9.22 -13.79 6.92
C TYR A 200 9.72 -12.84 8.04
N TYR A 201 10.56 -11.88 7.70
CA TYR A 201 11.13 -10.94 8.66
C TYR A 201 10.07 -10.03 9.30
N GLU A 202 9.16 -9.48 8.49
CA GLU A 202 8.07 -8.61 8.95
C GLU A 202 7.10 -9.37 9.86
N MET A 203 6.78 -10.63 9.55
CA MET A 203 5.92 -11.46 10.40
C MET A 203 6.56 -11.75 11.75
N ASN A 204 7.86 -12.06 11.76
CA ASN A 204 8.62 -12.21 13.02
C ASN A 204 8.65 -10.93 13.84
N ALA A 205 8.97 -9.80 13.18
CA ALA A 205 9.02 -8.50 13.86
C ALA A 205 7.64 -8.10 14.41
N LEU A 206 6.55 -8.43 13.69
CA LEU A 206 5.18 -8.20 14.17
C LEU A 206 4.89 -9.04 15.42
N ALA A 207 5.23 -10.32 15.42
CA ALA A 207 5.03 -11.20 16.58
C ALA A 207 5.84 -10.71 17.79
N MET A 208 7.10 -10.30 17.58
CA MET A 208 7.96 -9.71 18.61
C MET A 208 7.39 -8.39 19.16
N ALA A 209 6.82 -7.53 18.27
CA ALA A 209 6.18 -6.28 18.66
C ALA A 209 4.94 -6.53 19.51
N GLN A 210 4.12 -7.52 19.16
CA GLN A 210 2.93 -7.93 19.90
C GLN A 210 3.28 -8.50 21.29
N ASP A 211 4.40 -9.19 21.42
CA ASP A 211 4.95 -9.72 22.67
C ASP A 211 5.70 -8.65 23.49
N GLY A 212 5.81 -7.41 22.99
CA GLY A 212 6.45 -6.30 23.69
C GLY A 212 7.99 -6.36 23.73
N VAL A 213 8.62 -7.16 22.89
CA VAL A 213 10.08 -7.33 22.84
C VAL A 213 10.80 -6.01 22.58
N PHE A 214 10.25 -5.15 21.74
CA PHE A 214 10.80 -3.82 21.44
C PHE A 214 10.45 -2.75 22.49
N GLY A 215 9.63 -3.08 23.50
CA GLY A 215 9.03 -2.09 24.38
C GLY A 215 8.03 -1.21 23.64
N ASP A 216 7.93 0.07 23.99
CA ASP A 216 7.15 1.03 23.23
C ASP A 216 7.88 1.38 21.93
N ILE A 217 7.30 1.04 20.79
CA ILE A 217 7.86 1.45 19.51
C ILE A 217 7.56 2.94 19.33
N ILE A 218 8.61 3.76 19.25
CA ILE A 218 8.53 5.23 19.19
C ILE A 218 8.70 5.77 17.77
N ARG A 219 9.40 5.03 16.91
CA ARG A 219 9.64 5.39 15.51
C ARG A 219 9.61 4.15 14.62
N ALA A 220 9.10 4.32 13.41
CA ALA A 220 9.19 3.30 12.35
C ALA A 220 9.52 3.94 11.00
N GLU A 221 10.19 3.18 10.14
CA GLU A 221 10.55 3.62 8.79
C GLU A 221 10.17 2.52 7.78
N GLY A 222 9.58 2.95 6.67
CA GLY A 222 9.26 2.07 5.55
C GLY A 222 9.52 2.76 4.22
N ALA A 223 9.58 2.01 3.13
CA ALA A 223 9.82 2.59 1.81
C ALA A 223 9.27 1.76 0.66
N TYR A 224 9.13 2.40 -0.49
CA TYR A 224 9.13 1.80 -1.80
C TYR A 224 10.25 2.43 -2.64
N ILE A 225 11.47 1.90 -2.48
CA ILE A 225 12.64 2.28 -3.26
C ILE A 225 12.94 1.12 -4.20
N HIS A 226 12.66 1.31 -5.48
CA HIS A 226 12.75 0.26 -6.48
C HIS A 226 12.98 0.87 -7.85
N CYS A 227 14.21 0.87 -8.34
CA CYS A 227 14.46 1.31 -9.71
C CYS A 227 13.61 0.46 -10.68
N LEU A 228 12.65 1.09 -11.34
CA LEU A 228 11.72 0.44 -12.25
C LEU A 228 12.09 0.66 -13.72
N GLU A 229 13.33 0.96 -14.05
CA GLU A 229 13.75 1.26 -15.42
C GLU A 229 13.42 0.11 -16.39
N ASP A 230 13.70 -1.14 -16.02
CA ASP A 230 13.36 -2.30 -16.84
C ASP A 230 11.86 -2.46 -17.05
N PHE A 231 11.07 -2.18 -15.99
CA PHE A 231 9.63 -2.16 -16.08
C PHE A 231 9.14 -1.05 -17.02
N TRP A 232 9.69 0.16 -16.90
CA TRP A 232 9.32 1.28 -17.79
C TRP A 232 9.72 1.00 -19.24
N ASN A 233 10.85 0.33 -19.47
CA ASN A 233 11.27 -0.07 -20.81
C ASN A 233 10.34 -1.14 -21.41
N ALA A 234 9.93 -2.12 -20.62
CA ALA A 234 9.06 -3.21 -21.07
C ALA A 234 7.61 -2.76 -21.32
N TYR A 235 7.13 -1.81 -20.53
CA TYR A 235 5.73 -1.34 -20.53
C TYR A 235 5.61 0.15 -20.88
N TRP A 236 6.44 0.62 -21.81
CA TRP A 236 6.42 2.01 -22.26
C TRP A 236 5.07 2.41 -22.85
N GLN A 237 4.54 1.57 -23.73
CA GLN A 237 3.26 1.77 -24.40
C GLN A 237 2.17 0.92 -23.77
N ASP A 238 0.94 1.39 -23.83
CA ASP A 238 -0.20 0.55 -23.52
C ASP A 238 -0.34 -0.52 -24.61
N PRO A 239 -0.20 -1.82 -24.30
CA PRO A 239 -0.30 -2.88 -25.31
C PRO A 239 -1.71 -3.00 -25.91
N ASN A 240 -2.73 -2.38 -25.27
CA ASN A 240 -4.11 -2.42 -25.67
C ASN A 240 -4.51 -1.21 -26.53
N ASP A 241 -3.59 -0.26 -26.73
CA ASP A 241 -3.85 0.94 -27.49
C ASP A 241 -2.96 0.98 -28.75
N ASN A 242 -3.60 1.11 -29.90
CA ASN A 242 -2.90 1.24 -31.18
C ASN A 242 -2.26 2.61 -31.38
N ASP A 243 -2.56 3.59 -30.52
CA ASP A 243 -1.90 4.87 -30.50
C ASP A 243 -0.50 4.76 -29.93
N LYS A 244 0.51 4.93 -30.77
CA LYS A 244 1.93 4.86 -30.39
C LYS A 244 2.35 5.90 -29.36
N ASP A 245 1.58 6.97 -29.20
CA ASP A 245 1.78 8.00 -28.19
C ASP A 245 1.03 7.67 -26.88
N ASN A 246 0.30 6.56 -26.80
CA ASN A 246 -0.44 6.19 -25.62
C ASN A 246 0.46 5.41 -24.63
N LEU A 247 0.83 6.10 -23.56
CA LEU A 247 1.68 5.55 -22.52
C LEU A 247 0.93 4.56 -21.64
N HIS A 248 1.64 3.58 -21.12
CA HIS A 248 1.11 2.65 -20.11
C HIS A 248 0.49 3.42 -18.93
N TRP A 249 -0.67 2.99 -18.43
CA TRP A 249 -1.44 3.66 -17.39
C TRP A 249 -0.64 4.03 -16.14
N ARG A 250 0.31 3.19 -15.73
CA ARG A 250 1.13 3.45 -14.55
C ARG A 250 2.13 4.59 -14.78
N MET A 251 2.68 4.72 -15.98
CA MET A 251 3.53 5.85 -16.34
C MET A 251 2.72 7.15 -16.35
N LYS A 252 1.55 7.16 -16.99
CA LYS A 252 0.60 8.30 -16.96
C LYS A 252 0.32 8.71 -15.52
N TYR A 253 0.05 7.74 -14.64
CA TYR A 253 -0.24 8.04 -13.25
C TYR A 253 0.92 8.74 -12.54
N ASN A 254 2.17 8.31 -12.75
CA ASN A 254 3.35 8.98 -12.20
C ASN A 254 3.55 10.38 -12.82
N MET A 255 3.23 10.56 -14.10
CA MET A 255 3.33 11.88 -14.74
C MET A 255 2.27 12.87 -14.22
N GLU A 256 1.10 12.40 -13.84
CA GLU A 256 -0.05 13.22 -13.46
C GLU A 256 -0.16 13.47 -11.95
N ASN A 257 0.46 12.63 -11.11
CA ASN A 257 0.32 12.70 -9.66
C ASN A 257 1.64 13.00 -8.97
N ARG A 258 1.57 13.70 -7.84
CA ARG A 258 2.71 14.12 -7.02
C ARG A 258 2.70 13.40 -5.68
N GLY A 259 3.88 13.21 -5.11
CA GLY A 259 4.06 12.64 -3.79
C GLY A 259 4.30 11.12 -3.81
N ASP A 260 4.08 10.47 -2.68
CA ASP A 260 4.20 9.01 -2.60
C ASP A 260 2.98 8.34 -3.22
N VAL A 261 3.12 7.88 -4.45
CA VAL A 261 2.04 7.24 -5.23
C VAL A 261 1.91 5.73 -4.95
N TYR A 262 2.79 5.16 -4.10
CA TYR A 262 2.76 3.73 -3.79
C TYR A 262 3.26 3.40 -2.36
N PRO A 263 2.63 3.96 -1.30
CA PRO A 263 3.14 3.87 0.07
C PRO A 263 2.96 2.51 0.73
N THR A 264 2.08 1.66 0.24
CA THR A 264 1.55 0.50 0.96
C THR A 264 2.62 -0.50 1.38
N HIS A 265 3.62 -0.74 0.54
CA HIS A 265 4.69 -1.70 0.82
C HIS A 265 5.61 -1.27 1.98
N GLY A 266 5.82 0.03 2.14
CA GLY A 266 6.56 0.56 3.29
C GLY A 266 5.67 0.73 4.51
N LEU A 267 4.46 1.27 4.31
CA LEU A 267 3.55 1.63 5.39
C LEU A 267 2.87 0.43 6.05
N GLY A 268 2.42 -0.55 5.25
CA GLY A 268 1.63 -1.68 5.74
C GLY A 268 2.29 -2.43 6.89
N PRO A 269 3.51 -2.96 6.72
CA PRO A 269 4.20 -3.71 7.77
C PRO A 269 4.45 -2.90 9.04
N VAL A 270 4.92 -1.66 8.93
CA VAL A 270 5.20 -0.82 10.10
C VAL A 270 3.92 -0.36 10.81
N ALA A 271 2.84 -0.13 10.08
CA ALA A 271 1.55 0.23 10.65
C ALA A 271 0.96 -0.89 11.51
N GLN A 272 1.16 -2.17 11.11
CA GLN A 272 0.76 -3.31 11.94
C GLN A 272 1.52 -3.35 13.26
N CYS A 273 2.84 -3.18 13.23
CA CYS A 273 3.68 -3.15 14.44
C CYS A 273 3.32 -1.99 15.40
N LEU A 274 2.81 -0.89 14.85
CA LEU A 274 2.38 0.29 15.61
C LEU A 274 0.94 0.21 16.10
N ASN A 275 0.19 -0.84 15.78
CA ASN A 275 -1.23 -1.01 16.08
C ASN A 275 -2.10 0.12 15.51
N ILE A 276 -1.79 0.62 14.30
CA ILE A 276 -2.60 1.62 13.61
C ILE A 276 -4.00 1.05 13.35
N HIS A 277 -5.03 1.82 13.71
CA HIS A 277 -6.46 1.43 13.77
C HIS A 277 -6.78 0.27 14.73
N ARG A 278 -5.81 -0.13 15.56
CA ARG A 278 -5.97 -1.14 16.62
C ARG A 278 -5.51 -0.61 17.99
N GLY A 279 -5.79 0.66 18.24
CA GLY A 279 -5.43 1.36 19.48
C GLY A 279 -4.57 2.61 19.26
N ASP A 280 -4.10 2.85 18.02
CA ASP A 280 -3.43 4.08 17.60
C ASP A 280 -3.95 4.54 16.24
N ARG A 281 -3.64 5.76 15.80
CA ARG A 281 -4.04 6.33 14.50
C ARG A 281 -3.10 7.45 14.10
N PHE A 282 -2.95 7.70 12.81
CA PHE A 282 -2.24 8.89 12.33
C PHE A 282 -3.10 10.15 12.57
N THR A 283 -2.44 11.23 12.94
CA THR A 283 -3.07 12.54 13.23
C THR A 283 -2.49 13.66 12.38
N THR A 284 -1.26 13.55 11.96
CA THR A 284 -0.56 14.58 11.19
C THR A 284 0.30 13.92 10.14
N LEU A 285 0.35 14.53 8.95
CA LEU A 285 1.20 14.12 7.85
C LEU A 285 1.84 15.36 7.23
N VAL A 286 3.14 15.26 6.91
CA VAL A 286 3.86 16.21 6.06
C VAL A 286 4.67 15.43 5.05
N ALA A 287 4.65 15.85 3.79
CA ALA A 287 5.43 15.24 2.74
C ALA A 287 6.23 16.30 1.99
N MET A 288 7.39 15.90 1.54
CA MET A 288 8.27 16.70 0.68
C MET A 288 8.83 15.80 -0.41
N ASP A 289 8.83 16.30 -1.62
CA ASP A 289 9.38 15.60 -2.78
C ASP A 289 10.42 16.48 -3.51
N THR A 290 11.28 15.82 -4.26
CA THR A 290 12.18 16.49 -5.20
C THR A 290 11.42 16.92 -6.45
N GLU A 291 12.04 17.73 -7.30
CA GLU A 291 11.61 17.82 -8.69
C GLU A 291 11.89 16.48 -9.41
N SER A 292 11.24 16.28 -10.56
CA SER A 292 11.50 15.15 -11.44
C SER A 292 12.70 15.44 -12.34
N PHE A 293 13.89 15.01 -11.94
CA PHE A 293 15.12 15.13 -12.73
C PHE A 293 15.25 13.93 -13.68
N VAL A 294 15.12 12.72 -13.15
CA VAL A 294 15.29 11.47 -13.90
C VAL A 294 14.04 11.13 -14.67
N GLY A 295 12.84 11.19 -14.05
CA GLY A 295 11.58 10.83 -14.69
C GLY A 295 11.28 11.66 -15.92
N LYS A 296 11.42 12.97 -15.81
CA LYS A 296 11.21 13.91 -16.91
C LYS A 296 12.20 13.70 -18.06
N ASP A 297 13.49 13.54 -17.73
CA ASP A 297 14.55 13.30 -18.71
C ASP A 297 14.34 11.94 -19.42
N TRP A 298 14.00 10.90 -18.67
CA TRP A 298 13.75 9.55 -19.19
C TRP A 298 12.59 9.54 -20.21
N VAL A 299 11.45 10.17 -19.87
CA VAL A 299 10.31 10.29 -20.78
C VAL A 299 10.68 11.08 -22.03
N SER A 300 11.43 12.18 -21.89
CA SER A 300 11.90 12.97 -23.03
C SER A 300 12.78 12.17 -23.98
N LYS A 301 13.73 11.43 -23.45
CA LYS A 301 14.61 10.55 -24.25
C LYS A 301 13.85 9.43 -24.93
N LYS A 302 12.94 8.79 -24.22
CA LYS A 302 12.19 7.64 -24.73
C LYS A 302 11.19 8.03 -25.82
N SER A 303 10.50 9.15 -25.65
CA SER A 303 9.52 9.65 -26.63
C SER A 303 10.14 10.39 -27.82
N GLY A 304 11.38 10.85 -27.68
CA GLY A 304 12.01 11.78 -28.66
C GLY A 304 11.41 13.17 -28.64
N LYS A 305 10.59 13.52 -27.66
CA LYS A 305 9.92 14.82 -27.51
C LYS A 305 10.19 15.36 -26.10
N GLU A 306 10.26 16.67 -25.93
CA GLU A 306 10.40 17.29 -24.61
C GLU A 306 9.21 16.92 -23.71
N CYS A 307 9.47 16.29 -22.57
CA CYS A 307 8.47 16.10 -21.52
C CYS A 307 8.31 17.44 -20.76
N LYS A 308 7.23 18.15 -21.02
CA LYS A 308 6.99 19.45 -20.39
C LYS A 308 6.67 19.35 -18.92
N GLU A 309 5.91 18.32 -18.54
CA GLU A 309 5.44 18.11 -17.16
C GLU A 309 5.55 16.64 -16.76
N PHE A 310 6.19 16.41 -15.63
CA PHE A 310 6.23 15.14 -14.92
C PHE A 310 6.09 15.48 -13.44
N ARG A 311 4.92 15.22 -12.87
CA ARG A 311 4.55 15.74 -11.55
C ARG A 311 5.15 14.97 -10.39
N ASN A 312 5.37 13.65 -10.54
CA ASN A 312 5.95 12.86 -9.48
C ASN A 312 7.44 13.20 -9.34
N GLY A 313 7.85 13.65 -8.16
CA GLY A 313 9.26 13.84 -7.85
C GLY A 313 10.01 12.50 -7.87
N ASP A 314 11.31 12.54 -8.17
CA ASP A 314 12.12 11.32 -8.19
C ASP A 314 12.22 10.68 -6.80
N HIS A 315 12.14 11.48 -5.74
CA HIS A 315 12.11 10.99 -4.35
C HIS A 315 11.09 11.77 -3.52
N THR A 316 10.29 11.05 -2.77
CA THR A 316 9.35 11.62 -1.78
C THR A 316 9.67 11.10 -0.40
N THR A 317 9.69 11.98 0.61
CA THR A 317 9.74 11.63 2.03
C THR A 317 8.48 12.11 2.71
N THR A 318 7.80 11.21 3.40
CA THR A 318 6.58 11.49 4.15
C THR A 318 6.80 11.20 5.62
N LEU A 319 6.54 12.17 6.48
CA LEU A 319 6.55 12.03 7.94
C LEU A 319 5.13 12.05 8.47
N MET A 320 4.81 11.10 9.34
CA MET A 320 3.50 11.00 9.98
C MET A 320 3.68 10.90 11.50
N ARG A 321 2.76 11.55 12.24
CA ARG A 321 2.67 11.43 13.71
C ARG A 321 1.41 10.71 14.09
N THR A 322 1.50 9.83 15.09
CA THR A 322 0.33 9.13 15.64
C THR A 322 -0.27 9.86 16.84
N ALA A 323 -1.49 9.52 17.20
CA ALA A 323 -2.17 10.05 18.38
C ALA A 323 -1.42 9.73 19.69
N LYS A 324 -0.68 8.62 19.74
CA LYS A 324 0.18 8.25 20.86
C LYS A 324 1.58 8.84 20.80
N GLY A 325 1.84 9.78 19.88
CA GLY A 325 3.10 10.52 19.78
C GLY A 325 4.24 9.79 19.07
N LYS A 326 3.99 8.67 18.42
CA LYS A 326 4.97 7.94 17.61
C LYS A 326 5.17 8.64 16.26
N VAL A 327 6.32 8.43 15.63
CA VAL A 327 6.65 9.01 14.32
C VAL A 327 6.92 7.89 13.31
N VAL A 328 6.36 8.03 12.11
CA VAL A 328 6.60 7.13 10.98
C VAL A 328 7.16 7.93 9.81
N GLU A 329 8.21 7.41 9.19
CA GLU A 329 8.77 7.93 7.96
C GLU A 329 8.54 6.92 6.82
N ILE A 330 8.01 7.41 5.69
CA ILE A 330 7.83 6.60 4.48
C ILE A 330 8.55 7.30 3.33
N GLN A 331 9.28 6.52 2.53
CA GLN A 331 10.00 7.01 1.36
C GLN A 331 9.50 6.31 0.09
N HIS A 332 9.47 7.06 -1.01
CA HIS A 332 9.13 6.54 -2.34
C HIS A 332 10.16 7.01 -3.37
N ASN A 333 10.67 6.07 -4.17
CA ASN A 333 11.55 6.37 -5.30
C ASN A 333 11.53 5.20 -6.30
N VAL A 334 11.11 5.47 -7.54
CA VAL A 334 11.01 4.45 -8.59
C VAL A 334 11.78 4.77 -9.86
N MET A 335 12.44 5.94 -9.89
CA MET A 335 13.10 6.44 -11.10
C MET A 335 14.62 6.40 -11.03
N THR A 336 15.21 6.52 -9.82
CA THR A 336 16.67 6.62 -9.71
C THR A 336 17.34 5.25 -9.54
N PRO A 337 18.58 5.07 -9.99
CA PRO A 337 19.32 3.81 -9.87
C PRO A 337 19.75 3.58 -8.42
N GLN A 338 18.87 3.04 -7.62
CA GLN A 338 19.13 2.66 -6.23
C GLN A 338 18.92 1.16 -6.04
N PRO A 339 19.67 0.51 -5.13
CA PRO A 339 19.38 -0.84 -4.70
C PRO A 339 17.95 -0.95 -4.15
N TYR A 340 17.29 -2.07 -4.42
CA TYR A 340 15.99 -2.37 -3.86
C TYR A 340 15.98 -2.20 -2.35
N ASN A 341 15.03 -1.42 -1.83
CA ASN A 341 14.94 -1.15 -0.39
C ASN A 341 13.49 -0.85 0.04
N ARG A 342 13.03 -1.53 1.07
CA ARG A 342 11.74 -1.27 1.72
C ARG A 342 11.93 -0.60 3.09
N LEU A 343 13.16 -0.33 3.49
CA LEU A 343 13.58 0.09 4.83
C LEU A 343 13.16 -0.94 5.88
N PHE A 344 11.95 -0.92 6.33
CA PHE A 344 11.42 -1.65 7.47
C PHE A 344 12.33 -1.55 8.70
N LYS A 345 12.19 -0.44 9.41
CA LYS A 345 12.90 -0.24 10.67
C LYS A 345 11.93 0.05 11.79
N LEU A 346 12.19 -0.50 12.95
CA LEU A 346 11.46 -0.24 14.18
C LEU A 346 12.46 0.21 15.25
N THR A 347 12.19 1.35 15.86
CA THR A 347 12.93 1.86 17.02
C THR A 347 12.00 1.84 18.23
N GLY A 348 12.31 1.01 19.20
CA GLY A 348 11.57 0.90 20.45
C GLY A 348 12.41 1.27 21.65
N THR A 349 11.77 1.36 22.82
CA THR A 349 12.43 1.69 24.10
C THR A 349 13.34 0.57 24.62
N LYS A 350 13.17 -0.66 24.12
CA LYS A 350 13.94 -1.84 24.52
C LYS A 350 14.63 -2.53 23.35
N GLY A 351 14.35 -2.15 22.11
CA GLY A 351 14.93 -2.82 20.97
C GLY A 351 14.76 -2.09 19.65
N TYR A 352 15.51 -2.56 18.68
CA TYR A 352 15.56 -2.05 17.31
C TYR A 352 15.51 -3.23 16.34
N ALA A 353 14.84 -3.03 15.22
CA ALA A 353 14.81 -3.96 14.09
C ALA A 353 15.08 -3.23 12.78
N THR A 354 15.80 -3.86 11.86
CA THR A 354 16.00 -3.38 10.50
C THR A 354 16.09 -4.54 9.51
N LYS A 355 15.45 -4.43 8.36
CA LYS A 355 15.52 -5.45 7.31
C LYS A 355 16.59 -5.14 6.27
N TYR A 356 16.79 -3.89 5.95
CA TYR A 356 17.67 -3.48 4.85
C TYR A 356 18.84 -2.63 5.36
N PRO A 357 20.08 -2.83 4.83
CA PRO A 357 20.47 -3.81 3.78
C PRO A 357 20.54 -5.25 4.29
N THR A 358 20.53 -5.48 5.59
CA THR A 358 20.60 -6.80 6.24
C THR A 358 19.54 -6.91 7.32
N GLU A 359 19.03 -8.13 7.52
CA GLU A 359 18.04 -8.44 8.54
C GLU A 359 18.70 -8.53 9.91
N GLU A 360 18.52 -7.52 10.75
CA GLU A 360 19.19 -7.41 12.05
C GLU A 360 18.27 -6.96 13.18
N PHE A 361 18.59 -7.41 14.40
CA PHE A 361 17.98 -6.95 15.64
C PHE A 361 19.07 -6.45 16.60
N ALA A 362 18.73 -5.42 17.40
CA ALA A 362 19.49 -5.00 18.56
C ALA A 362 18.53 -4.85 19.75
N LEU A 363 18.78 -5.56 20.85
CA LEU A 363 17.86 -5.61 21.99
C LEU A 363 18.58 -5.24 23.29
N SER A 364 17.84 -4.59 24.21
CA SER A 364 18.33 -4.38 25.57
C SER A 364 18.33 -5.70 26.37
N GLY A 365 19.19 -5.80 27.39
CA GLY A 365 19.30 -7.02 28.17
C GLY A 365 18.03 -7.47 28.89
N ASP A 366 17.05 -6.57 29.06
CA ASP A 366 15.75 -6.87 29.67
C ASP A 366 14.61 -7.04 28.66
N ALA A 367 14.88 -6.90 27.36
CA ALA A 367 13.87 -6.97 26.31
C ALA A 367 13.12 -8.31 26.29
N LEU A 368 13.76 -9.38 26.66
CA LEU A 368 13.19 -10.72 26.66
C LEU A 368 12.56 -11.14 27.99
N LYS A 369 12.64 -10.31 29.04
CA LYS A 369 12.02 -10.63 30.32
C LYS A 369 10.49 -10.69 30.19
N GLY A 370 9.92 -11.80 30.68
CA GLY A 370 8.48 -12.02 30.64
C GLY A 370 7.91 -12.52 29.31
N THR A 371 8.72 -12.59 28.25
CA THR A 371 8.27 -13.11 26.95
C THR A 371 8.32 -14.65 26.87
N GLY A 372 8.95 -15.30 27.86
CA GLY A 372 9.25 -16.74 27.82
C GLY A 372 10.32 -17.13 26.80
N ALA A 373 10.94 -16.17 26.10
CA ALA A 373 12.09 -16.42 25.25
C ALA A 373 13.30 -16.84 26.04
N PRO A 374 14.22 -17.64 25.48
CA PRO A 374 15.48 -17.98 26.15
C PRO A 374 16.23 -16.71 26.60
N GLN A 375 16.74 -16.72 27.84
CA GLN A 375 17.64 -15.65 28.27
C GLN A 375 18.92 -15.76 27.44
N MET A 376 19.33 -14.62 26.89
CA MET A 376 20.54 -14.52 26.09
C MET A 376 21.57 -13.69 26.88
N ASP A 377 22.69 -14.29 27.16
CA ASP A 377 23.80 -13.56 27.71
C ASP A 377 24.36 -12.59 26.66
N ASN A 378 24.88 -11.45 27.11
CA ASN A 378 25.55 -10.46 26.27
C ASN A 378 24.66 -9.74 25.21
N LEU A 379 23.38 -9.63 25.46
CA LEU A 379 22.56 -8.67 24.65
C LEU A 379 23.06 -7.24 24.87
N ASN A 380 23.45 -6.60 23.81
CA ASN A 380 24.00 -5.25 23.81
C ASN A 380 23.21 -4.32 22.90
N ALA A 381 22.52 -3.36 23.49
CA ALA A 381 21.75 -2.37 22.73
C ALA A 381 22.60 -1.43 21.85
N HIS A 382 23.93 -1.43 22.00
CA HIS A 382 24.84 -0.69 21.14
C HIS A 382 25.28 -1.46 19.89
N GLY A 383 24.95 -2.73 19.76
CA GLY A 383 25.30 -3.57 18.63
C GLY A 383 24.18 -4.52 18.21
N PHE A 384 24.32 -5.07 17.04
CA PHE A 384 23.40 -6.10 16.57
C PHE A 384 23.65 -7.43 17.27
N MET A 385 22.57 -8.22 17.35
CA MET A 385 22.64 -9.59 17.82
C MET A 385 23.55 -10.43 16.90
N ASN A 386 24.32 -11.33 17.48
CA ASN A 386 25.07 -12.29 16.69
C ASN A 386 24.11 -13.31 16.03
N LYS A 387 24.66 -14.13 15.12
CA LYS A 387 23.87 -15.09 14.33
C LYS A 387 23.10 -16.08 15.23
N GLU A 388 23.75 -16.65 16.25
CA GLU A 388 23.14 -17.64 17.15
C GLU A 388 21.99 -17.02 17.96
N GLN A 389 22.20 -15.84 18.53
CA GLN A 389 21.16 -15.09 19.25
C GLN A 389 19.95 -14.78 18.36
N LYS A 390 20.21 -14.32 17.13
CA LYS A 390 19.16 -14.01 16.17
C LYS A 390 18.35 -15.26 15.78
N GLU A 391 19.02 -16.36 15.46
CA GLU A 391 18.38 -17.63 15.12
C GLU A 391 17.51 -18.18 16.25
N ALA A 392 17.98 -18.12 17.49
CA ALA A 392 17.21 -18.57 18.64
C ALA A 392 15.95 -17.73 18.87
N LEU A 393 16.04 -16.40 18.71
CA LEU A 393 14.92 -15.49 18.82
C LEU A 393 13.89 -15.71 17.69
N VAL A 394 14.37 -15.76 16.45
CA VAL A 394 13.53 -15.97 15.27
C VAL A 394 12.79 -17.30 15.35
N LYS A 395 13.47 -18.39 15.75
CA LYS A 395 12.86 -19.71 15.93
C LYS A 395 11.66 -19.71 16.86
N LYS A 396 11.67 -18.86 17.90
CA LYS A 396 10.53 -18.73 18.82
C LYS A 396 9.31 -18.08 18.16
N TYR A 397 9.53 -17.08 17.31
CA TYR A 397 8.47 -16.25 16.73
C TYR A 397 8.08 -16.67 15.30
N TYR A 398 8.78 -17.64 14.73
CA TYR A 398 8.44 -18.18 13.43
C TYR A 398 7.30 -19.20 13.54
N HIS A 399 6.21 -18.91 12.82
CA HIS A 399 5.01 -19.77 12.75
C HIS A 399 4.65 -20.12 11.31
#